data_afbde19bea4a3ac032e8050b6a103129
#
_entry.id   afbde19bea4a3ac032e8050b6a103129
#
_cell.length_a   1.000
_cell.length_b   1.000
_cell.length_c   1.000
_cell.angle_alpha   90.00
_cell.angle_beta   90.00
_cell.angle_gamma   90.00
#
_symmetry.space_group_name_H-M   'P 1'
#
loop_
_entity.id
_entity.type
_entity.pdbx_description
1 polymer ?
#
loop_
_entity_poly.entity_id
_entity_poly.type
_entity_poly.pdbx_seq_one_letter_code
_entity_poly.pdbx_strand_id
1 'polypeptide(L)'
;MSFLNLEQLPFVGMSHEFLGETQGAPFSAYIVTAKPGQGPPLHKHPYVEVAFVIEGSARITVGDEEREVQAGGIAVIPANTPHQFVNSGDTVLRQIDVHASPRFIQINL
;
A
#
# COMPACT_ATOMS: atom_id res chain seq x y z
N MET A 1 10.03 8.91 20.72
CA MET A 1 11.27 8.63 19.98
C MET A 1 11.16 9.17 18.58
N SER A 2 12.24 9.82 18.09
CA SER A 2 12.21 10.45 16.76
C SER A 2 12.74 9.55 15.63
N PHE A 3 13.31 8.40 15.94
CA PHE A 3 13.95 7.53 14.94
C PHE A 3 13.50 6.09 15.11
N LEU A 4 13.25 5.44 13.97
CA LEU A 4 12.85 4.04 13.89
C LEU A 4 13.62 3.35 12.77
N ASN A 5 13.83 2.04 12.92
CA ASN A 5 14.23 1.18 11.82
C ASN A 5 13.02 0.42 11.32
N LEU A 6 13.03 0.05 10.05
CA LEU A 6 11.93 -0.66 9.43
C LEU A 6 11.55 -1.94 10.19
N GLU A 7 12.55 -2.70 10.65
CA GLU A 7 12.31 -3.96 11.37
C GLU A 7 11.69 -3.79 12.75
N GLN A 8 11.58 -2.55 13.26
CA GLN A 8 10.87 -2.27 14.51
C GLN A 8 9.37 -2.16 14.30
N LEU A 9 8.92 -2.05 13.04
CA LEU A 9 7.50 -2.00 12.71
C LEU A 9 6.93 -3.41 12.58
N PRO A 10 5.65 -3.63 12.93
CA PRO A 10 5.02 -4.92 12.71
C PRO A 10 5.03 -5.29 11.23
N PHE A 11 5.32 -6.56 10.93
CA PHE A 11 5.19 -7.10 9.58
C PHE A 11 3.98 -8.02 9.53
N VAL A 12 2.96 -7.65 8.74
CA VAL A 12 1.72 -8.41 8.63
C VAL A 12 1.47 -8.70 7.16
N GLY A 13 1.35 -9.99 6.84
CA GLY A 13 1.11 -10.42 5.47
C GLY A 13 2.29 -10.13 4.57
N MET A 14 2.30 -8.97 3.92
CA MET A 14 3.34 -8.56 2.98
C MET A 14 3.89 -7.15 3.27
N SER A 15 3.53 -6.56 4.40
CA SER A 15 3.87 -5.15 4.66
C SER A 15 4.37 -4.92 6.07
N HIS A 16 5.35 -4.04 6.19
CA HIS A 16 5.63 -3.37 7.46
C HIS A 16 4.62 -2.25 7.63
N GLU A 17 4.04 -2.12 8.82
CA GLU A 17 2.94 -1.18 9.07
C GLU A 17 3.40 -0.02 9.93
N PHE A 18 3.37 1.17 9.35
CA PHE A 18 3.55 2.42 10.08
C PHE A 18 2.17 3.01 10.34
N LEU A 19 1.65 2.84 11.55
CA LEU A 19 0.34 3.41 11.93
C LEU A 19 0.54 4.76 12.58
N GLY A 20 -0.07 5.79 11.98
CA GLY A 20 0.06 7.16 12.48
C GLY A 20 -0.39 7.32 13.91
N GLU A 21 -1.48 6.67 14.32
CA GLU A 21 -1.99 6.76 15.69
C GLU A 21 -1.00 6.22 16.73
N THR A 22 -0.16 5.27 16.33
CA THR A 22 0.88 4.72 17.22
C THR A 22 2.13 5.59 17.20
N GLN A 23 2.47 6.16 16.06
CA GLN A 23 3.73 6.85 15.83
C GLN A 23 3.63 8.38 15.93
N GLY A 24 2.44 8.91 16.16
CA GLY A 24 2.25 10.36 16.31
C GLY A 24 2.21 11.12 14.98
N ALA A 25 1.71 10.50 13.90
CA ALA A 25 1.61 11.13 12.59
C ALA A 25 0.15 11.15 12.13
N PRO A 26 -0.24 12.13 11.28
CA PRO A 26 -1.63 12.20 10.79
C PRO A 26 -1.92 11.28 9.61
N PHE A 27 -0.99 10.41 9.24
CA PHE A 27 -1.13 9.45 8.15
C PHE A 27 -0.55 8.11 8.58
N SER A 28 -0.80 7.08 7.76
CA SER A 28 -0.19 5.76 7.93
C SER A 28 0.52 5.38 6.65
N ALA A 29 1.45 4.44 6.71
CA ALA A 29 2.15 3.95 5.53
C ALA A 29 2.37 2.44 5.64
N TYR A 30 2.21 1.77 4.52
CA TYR A 30 2.48 0.34 4.38
C TYR A 30 3.65 0.17 3.45
N ILE A 31 4.72 -0.41 3.99
CA ILE A 31 5.94 -0.65 3.23
C ILE A 31 5.86 -2.10 2.76
N VAL A 32 5.44 -2.26 1.51
CA VAL A 32 5.13 -3.56 0.91
C VAL A 32 6.38 -4.23 0.39
N THR A 33 6.52 -5.53 0.69
CA THR A 33 7.52 -6.40 0.09
C THR A 33 6.77 -7.68 -0.34
N ALA A 34 6.25 -7.68 -1.56
CA ALA A 34 5.37 -8.74 -2.04
C ALA A 34 6.09 -9.69 -2.98
N LYS A 35 5.79 -10.98 -2.84
CA LYS A 35 6.26 -12.03 -3.76
C LYS A 35 5.40 -12.01 -5.03
N PRO A 36 5.89 -12.56 -6.16
CA PRO A 36 5.07 -12.69 -7.35
C PRO A 36 3.71 -13.31 -7.07
N GLY A 37 2.65 -12.70 -7.60
CA GLY A 37 1.27 -13.13 -7.41
C GLY A 37 0.62 -12.68 -6.11
N GLN A 38 1.34 -12.07 -5.19
CA GLN A 38 0.83 -11.63 -3.90
C GLN A 38 0.20 -10.25 -3.99
N GLY A 39 -0.90 -10.05 -3.28
CA GLY A 39 -1.59 -8.77 -3.20
C GLY A 39 -2.84 -8.89 -2.31
N PRO A 40 -3.43 -7.77 -1.88
CA PRO A 40 -4.62 -7.80 -1.05
C PRO A 40 -5.87 -8.11 -1.88
N PRO A 41 -6.96 -8.53 -1.23
CA PRO A 41 -8.26 -8.62 -1.92
C PRO A 41 -8.76 -7.23 -2.29
N LEU A 42 -9.76 -7.17 -3.18
CA LEU A 42 -10.42 -5.92 -3.53
C LEU A 42 -11.02 -5.29 -2.28
N HIS A 43 -10.76 -4.01 -2.07
CA HIS A 43 -11.17 -3.30 -0.85
C HIS A 43 -11.25 -1.80 -1.10
N LYS A 44 -11.74 -1.06 -0.10
CA LYS A 44 -11.75 0.40 -0.14
C LYS A 44 -11.50 0.97 1.25
N HIS A 45 -11.11 2.23 1.28
CA HIS A 45 -10.91 3.02 2.50
C HIS A 45 -11.72 4.32 2.41
N PRO A 46 -12.17 4.86 3.55
CA PRO A 46 -12.89 6.16 3.56
C PRO A 46 -11.96 7.37 3.40
N TYR A 47 -10.72 7.18 3.03
CA TYR A 47 -9.70 8.21 2.86
C TYR A 47 -8.89 7.95 1.60
N VAL A 48 -8.13 8.95 1.17
CA VAL A 48 -7.25 8.85 0.01
C VAL A 48 -6.04 7.98 0.35
N GLU A 49 -5.63 7.18 -0.63
CA GLU A 49 -4.38 6.42 -0.56
C GLU A 49 -3.54 6.74 -1.79
N VAL A 50 -2.22 6.80 -1.62
CA VAL A 50 -1.29 6.97 -2.74
C VAL A 50 -0.27 5.84 -2.68
N ALA A 51 -0.17 5.10 -3.78
CA ALA A 51 0.77 3.99 -3.91
C ALA A 51 1.96 4.39 -4.78
N PHE A 52 3.17 4.17 -4.26
CA PHE A 52 4.42 4.44 -4.96
C PHE A 52 5.12 3.12 -5.22
N VAL A 53 5.29 2.75 -6.49
CA VAL A 53 6.04 1.55 -6.85
C VAL A 53 7.53 1.91 -6.86
N ILE A 54 8.31 1.23 -6.03
CA ILE A 54 9.73 1.52 -5.85
C ILE A 54 10.60 0.53 -6.62
N GLU A 55 10.19 -0.74 -6.64
CA GLU A 55 10.94 -1.80 -7.30
C GLU A 55 9.96 -2.86 -7.80
N GLY A 56 10.20 -3.40 -9.00
CA GLY A 56 9.36 -4.44 -9.57
C GLY A 56 8.19 -3.89 -10.35
N SER A 57 7.13 -4.67 -10.45
CA SER A 57 5.95 -4.38 -11.26
C SER A 57 4.69 -4.77 -10.52
N ALA A 58 3.69 -3.89 -10.53
CA ALA A 58 2.39 -4.14 -9.93
C ALA A 58 1.29 -3.92 -10.93
N ARG A 59 0.28 -4.80 -10.96
CA ARG A 59 -0.97 -4.51 -11.63
C ARG A 59 -1.88 -3.87 -10.61
N ILE A 60 -2.25 -2.61 -10.85
CA ILE A 60 -3.05 -1.83 -9.91
C ILE A 60 -4.41 -1.55 -10.51
N THR A 61 -5.45 -1.86 -9.76
CA THR A 61 -6.84 -1.58 -10.13
C THR A 61 -7.37 -0.47 -9.23
N VAL A 62 -7.89 0.59 -9.83
CA VAL A 62 -8.52 1.72 -9.14
C VAL A 62 -9.85 1.98 -9.81
N GLY A 63 -10.95 1.58 -9.17
CA GLY A 63 -12.28 1.67 -9.78
C GLY A 63 -12.33 0.88 -11.09
N ASP A 64 -12.60 1.56 -12.19
CA ASP A 64 -12.70 0.96 -13.52
C ASP A 64 -11.36 0.90 -14.27
N GLU A 65 -10.32 1.51 -13.71
CA GLU A 65 -9.00 1.54 -14.36
C GLU A 65 -8.11 0.43 -13.83
N GLU A 66 -7.37 -0.19 -14.74
CA GLU A 66 -6.38 -1.19 -14.39
C GLU A 66 -5.13 -0.93 -15.21
N ARG A 67 -3.97 -0.89 -14.57
CA ARG A 67 -2.70 -0.63 -15.24
C ARG A 67 -1.57 -1.45 -14.65
N GLU A 68 -0.62 -1.80 -15.53
CA GLU A 68 0.70 -2.26 -15.12
C GLU A 68 1.50 -1.02 -14.71
N VAL A 69 2.03 -1.04 -13.48
CA VAL A 69 2.81 0.07 -12.92
C VAL A 69 4.18 -0.45 -12.54
N GLN A 70 5.21 0.15 -13.09
CA GLN A 70 6.60 -0.22 -12.82
C GLN A 70 7.25 0.79 -11.88
N ALA A 71 8.48 0.50 -11.46
CA ALA A 71 9.24 1.37 -10.56
C ALA A 71 9.23 2.83 -11.04
N GLY A 72 8.89 3.73 -10.14
CA GLY A 72 8.70 5.16 -10.43
C GLY A 72 7.25 5.54 -10.71
N GLY A 73 6.34 4.56 -10.92
CA GLY A 73 4.93 4.83 -11.13
C GLY A 73 4.19 5.11 -9.82
N ILE A 74 3.14 5.91 -9.93
CA ILE A 74 2.35 6.35 -8.77
C ILE A 74 0.88 6.18 -9.09
N ALA A 75 0.13 5.59 -8.17
CA ALA A 75 -1.32 5.48 -8.27
C ALA A 75 -1.97 6.30 -7.16
N VAL A 76 -2.90 7.18 -7.55
CA VAL A 76 -3.70 7.96 -6.59
C VAL A 76 -5.07 7.31 -6.50
N ILE A 77 -5.45 6.90 -5.30
CA ILE A 77 -6.68 6.17 -5.05
C ILE A 77 -7.62 7.08 -4.25
N PRO A 78 -8.69 7.59 -4.87
CA PRO A 78 -9.64 8.44 -4.16
C PRO A 78 -10.35 7.71 -3.02
N ALA A 79 -10.83 8.47 -2.05
CA ALA A 79 -11.62 7.91 -0.96
C ALA A 79 -12.80 7.10 -1.49
N ASN A 80 -13.11 6.00 -0.82
CA ASN A 80 -14.25 5.11 -1.10
C ASN A 80 -14.21 4.45 -2.49
N THR A 81 -13.05 4.40 -3.13
CA THR A 81 -12.88 3.78 -4.44
C THR A 81 -12.36 2.36 -4.27
N PRO A 82 -13.07 1.35 -4.80
CA PRO A 82 -12.56 -0.03 -4.79
C PRO A 82 -11.23 -0.14 -5.49
N HIS A 83 -10.27 -0.82 -4.88
CA HIS A 83 -8.94 -0.96 -5.44
C HIS A 83 -8.24 -2.21 -4.92
N GLN A 84 -7.21 -2.59 -5.63
CA GLN A 84 -6.30 -3.67 -5.23
C GLN A 84 -5.04 -3.57 -6.07
N PHE A 85 -4.00 -4.26 -5.64
CA PHE A 85 -2.81 -4.45 -6.46
C PHE A 85 -2.36 -5.91 -6.35
N VAL A 86 -1.55 -6.33 -7.31
CA VAL A 86 -0.90 -7.64 -7.28
C VAL A 86 0.50 -7.49 -7.86
N ASN A 87 1.47 -8.19 -7.28
CA ASN A 87 2.78 -8.30 -7.91
C ASN A 87 2.62 -9.08 -9.21
N SER A 88 2.70 -8.39 -10.33
CA SER A 88 2.53 -8.94 -11.66
C SER A 88 3.84 -9.32 -12.32
N GLY A 89 4.96 -9.07 -11.66
CA GLY A 89 6.29 -9.42 -12.14
C GLY A 89 6.76 -10.79 -11.64
N ASP A 90 8.02 -11.09 -11.93
CA ASP A 90 8.67 -12.33 -11.52
C ASP A 90 9.74 -12.11 -10.43
N THR A 91 9.86 -10.89 -9.95
CA THR A 91 10.75 -10.52 -8.85
C THR A 91 9.95 -9.87 -7.73
N VAL A 92 10.59 -9.53 -6.63
CA VAL A 92 9.94 -8.87 -5.49
C VAL A 92 9.37 -7.52 -5.92
N LEU A 93 8.18 -7.21 -5.42
CA LEU A 93 7.57 -5.89 -5.54
C LEU A 93 7.83 -5.12 -4.26
N ARG A 94 8.45 -3.95 -4.39
CA ARG A 94 8.55 -2.99 -3.29
C ARG A 94 7.70 -1.78 -3.61
N GLN A 95 6.79 -1.47 -2.69
CA GLN A 95 5.79 -0.43 -2.88
C GLN A 95 5.55 0.25 -1.54
N ILE A 96 5.31 1.55 -1.56
CA ILE A 96 4.94 2.29 -0.36
C ILE A 96 3.55 2.83 -0.58
N ASP A 97 2.61 2.44 0.29
CA ASP A 97 1.23 2.89 0.25
C ASP A 97 1.01 3.86 1.41
N VAL A 98 0.71 5.11 1.07
CA VAL A 98 0.44 6.16 2.06
C VAL A 98 -1.07 6.33 2.19
N HIS A 99 -1.57 6.15 3.40
CA HIS A 99 -2.98 6.29 3.76
C HIS A 99 -3.18 7.62 4.47
N ALA A 100 -4.10 8.46 3.99
CA ALA A 100 -4.38 9.76 4.58
C ALA A 100 -5.23 9.63 5.86
N SER A 101 -4.76 8.81 6.79
CA SER A 101 -5.42 8.57 8.07
C SER A 101 -4.42 8.03 9.08
N PRO A 102 -4.48 8.46 10.35
CA PRO A 102 -3.65 7.87 11.40
C PRO A 102 -4.12 6.47 11.79
N ARG A 103 -5.31 6.04 11.33
CA ARG A 103 -5.90 4.73 11.58
C ARG A 103 -6.08 3.94 10.31
N PHE A 104 -5.92 2.63 10.43
CA PHE A 104 -6.26 1.74 9.34
C PHE A 104 -7.77 1.43 9.37
N ILE A 105 -8.47 1.78 8.28
CA ILE A 105 -9.88 1.47 8.10
C ILE A 105 -10.03 0.85 6.72
N GLN A 106 -10.46 -0.41 6.66
CA GLN A 106 -10.58 -1.11 5.39
C GLN A 106 -11.90 -1.87 5.33
N ILE A 107 -12.56 -1.76 4.19
CA ILE A 107 -13.78 -2.48 3.89
C ILE A 107 -13.47 -3.42 2.74
N ASN A 108 -13.46 -4.73 3.01
CA ASN A 108 -13.26 -5.74 1.98
C ASN A 108 -14.54 -5.94 1.19
N LEU A 109 -14.40 -6.11 -0.11
CA LEU A 109 -15.51 -6.20 -1.03
C LEU A 109 -15.68 -7.59 -1.61
#